data_cb6bdf86e9dade4d78b6722a0b24e8e3
#
_entry.id   cb6bdf86e9dade4d78b6722a0b24e8e3
#
_cell.length_a   1.000
_cell.length_b   1.000
_cell.length_c   1.000
_cell.angle_alpha   90.00
_cell.angle_beta   90.00
_cell.angle_gamma   90.00
#
_symmetry.space_group_name_H-M   'P 1'
#
loop_
_entity.id
_entity.type
_entity.pdbx_description
1 polymer ?
#
loop_
_entity_poly.entity_id
_entity_poly.type
_entity_poly.pdbx_seq_one_letter_code
_entity_poly.pdbx_strand_id
1 'polypeptide(L)'
;MKIAIEEITPDRLADYGKIPSAFEVKTILEVELVDGGLGGMILHEVPVKPYIKDYDAGDELPTDWPKRYDVTKWGFFLAEMGGEPVGAAAVAFDSTGVFMLEARRELAVLWDIRVHPKVRGAGILLFRHVARWSRAHGCSQMKIETQNVNVPACRFYQRMGARLGEIHRHGYAAIPAVAHEVMLNWYLDLSQ
;
A
#
# COMPACT_ATOMS: atom_id res chain seq x y z
N MET A 1 10.27 -12.35 20.86
CA MET A 1 10.69 -13.11 19.66
C MET A 1 11.11 -12.13 18.58
N LYS A 2 12.10 -12.48 17.78
CA LYS A 2 12.62 -11.62 16.68
C LYS A 2 11.77 -11.83 15.44
N ILE A 3 11.45 -10.75 14.72
CA ILE A 3 10.81 -10.82 13.41
C ILE A 3 11.91 -11.03 12.37
N ALA A 4 11.77 -12.05 11.52
CA ALA A 4 12.58 -12.28 10.33
C ALA A 4 11.78 -11.91 9.10
N ILE A 5 12.43 -11.36 8.07
CA ILE A 5 11.81 -11.07 6.77
C ILE A 5 12.54 -11.92 5.74
N GLU A 6 11.80 -12.66 4.96
CA GLU A 6 12.31 -13.40 3.79
C GLU A 6 11.64 -12.93 2.51
N GLU A 7 12.35 -12.98 1.42
CA GLU A 7 11.79 -12.84 0.08
C GLU A 7 11.22 -14.19 -0.35
N ILE A 8 9.98 -14.19 -0.83
CA ILE A 8 9.27 -15.41 -1.26
C ILE A 8 8.97 -15.37 -2.76
N THR A 9 8.75 -16.53 -3.32
CA THR A 9 8.31 -16.71 -4.71
C THR A 9 6.77 -16.71 -4.82
N PRO A 10 6.20 -16.49 -6.02
CA PRO A 10 4.75 -16.40 -6.22
C PRO A 10 3.95 -17.65 -5.79
N ASP A 11 4.57 -18.82 -5.73
CA ASP A 11 3.95 -20.08 -5.25
C ASP A 11 3.62 -20.01 -3.74
N ARG A 12 4.26 -19.12 -2.97
CA ARG A 12 3.99 -18.91 -1.55
C ARG A 12 3.00 -17.75 -1.25
N LEU A 13 2.35 -17.19 -2.28
CA LEU A 13 1.35 -16.12 -2.09
C LEU A 13 0.12 -16.60 -1.30
N ALA A 14 -0.13 -17.89 -1.20
CA ALA A 14 -1.14 -18.44 -0.28
C ALA A 14 -0.78 -18.21 1.20
N ASP A 15 0.51 -18.23 1.57
CA ASP A 15 0.96 -17.87 2.93
C ASP A 15 0.83 -16.37 3.18
N TYR A 16 1.15 -15.56 2.18
CA TYR A 16 0.93 -14.12 2.17
C TYR A 16 -0.53 -13.77 2.49
N GLY A 17 -1.48 -14.42 1.81
CA GLY A 17 -2.91 -14.20 1.98
C GLY A 17 -3.49 -14.62 3.34
N LYS A 18 -2.74 -15.34 4.18
CA LYS A 18 -3.17 -15.66 5.56
C LYS A 18 -3.16 -14.44 6.48
N ILE A 19 -2.44 -13.38 6.11
CA ILE A 19 -2.38 -12.16 6.89
C ILE A 19 -3.56 -11.27 6.52
N PRO A 20 -4.45 -10.93 7.47
CA PRO A 20 -5.66 -10.18 7.16
C PRO A 20 -5.36 -8.78 6.65
N SER A 21 -6.12 -8.33 5.66
CA SER A 21 -6.10 -6.96 5.13
C SER A 21 -7.21 -6.09 5.73
N ALA A 22 -8.11 -6.67 6.52
CA ALA A 22 -9.25 -6.00 7.13
C ALA A 22 -8.84 -5.06 8.27
N PHE A 23 -9.48 -3.89 8.32
CA PHE A 23 -9.29 -2.91 9.40
C PHE A 23 -10.58 -2.16 9.72
N GLU A 24 -10.66 -1.58 10.92
CA GLU A 24 -11.79 -0.76 11.35
C GLU A 24 -11.58 0.70 10.93
N VAL A 25 -12.56 1.25 10.20
CA VAL A 25 -12.61 2.66 9.82
C VAL A 25 -13.42 3.40 10.86
N LYS A 26 -12.82 4.39 11.53
CA LYS A 26 -13.46 5.28 12.52
C LYS A 26 -13.44 6.74 12.10
N THR A 27 -12.46 7.09 11.27
CA THR A 27 -12.30 8.43 10.71
C THR A 27 -11.93 8.32 9.25
N ILE A 28 -12.21 9.35 8.48
CA ILE A 28 -11.78 9.49 7.08
C ILE A 28 -11.10 10.84 6.88
N LEU A 29 -10.33 10.99 5.82
CA LEU A 29 -9.82 12.27 5.35
C LEU A 29 -10.78 12.83 4.31
N GLU A 30 -11.59 13.83 4.67
CA GLU A 30 -12.40 14.58 3.72
C GLU A 30 -11.53 15.60 2.96
N VAL A 31 -11.81 15.76 1.67
CA VAL A 31 -11.10 16.70 0.80
C VAL A 31 -11.92 17.97 0.65
N GLU A 32 -11.44 19.08 1.19
CA GLU A 32 -11.95 20.42 0.94
C GLU A 32 -11.23 21.04 -0.25
N LEU A 33 -11.99 21.62 -1.18
CA LEU A 33 -11.45 22.42 -2.28
C LEU A 33 -11.52 23.91 -1.90
N VAL A 34 -10.37 24.54 -1.75
CA VAL A 34 -10.29 25.99 -1.53
C VAL A 34 -10.41 26.67 -2.90
N ASP A 35 -11.35 27.59 -3.02
CA ASP A 35 -11.62 28.33 -4.28
C ASP A 35 -11.75 27.39 -5.49
N GLY A 36 -12.64 26.39 -5.38
CA GLY A 36 -12.85 25.39 -6.45
C GLY A 36 -11.63 24.55 -6.80
N GLY A 37 -10.60 24.58 -5.96
CA GLY A 37 -9.32 23.89 -6.15
C GLY A 37 -8.15 24.83 -6.52
N LEU A 38 -8.40 26.07 -6.92
CA LEU A 38 -7.35 27.05 -7.25
C LEU A 38 -6.55 27.47 -6.01
N GLY A 39 -7.16 27.44 -4.82
CA GLY A 39 -6.50 27.67 -3.54
C GLY A 39 -5.87 26.42 -2.93
N GLY A 40 -5.94 25.26 -3.63
CA GLY A 40 -5.42 23.98 -3.15
C GLY A 40 -6.49 23.05 -2.58
N MET A 41 -6.03 21.95 -2.01
CA MET A 41 -6.87 20.94 -1.33
C MET A 41 -6.41 20.77 0.11
N ILE A 42 -7.37 20.71 1.03
CA ILE A 42 -7.10 20.46 2.45
C ILE A 42 -7.73 19.14 2.84
N LEU A 43 -7.00 18.33 3.60
CA LEU A 43 -7.50 17.09 4.16
C LEU A 43 -7.91 17.31 5.62
N HIS A 44 -9.19 17.11 5.91
CA HIS A 44 -9.75 17.17 7.25
C HIS A 44 -10.05 15.76 7.75
N GLU A 45 -9.49 15.39 8.90
CA GLU A 45 -9.87 14.12 9.53
C GLU A 45 -11.21 14.30 10.26
N VAL A 46 -12.21 13.55 9.79
CA VAL A 46 -13.57 13.60 10.36
C VAL A 46 -14.01 12.22 10.84
N PRO A 47 -14.78 12.13 11.95
CA PRO A 47 -15.30 10.86 12.44
C PRO A 47 -16.42 10.34 11.53
N VAL A 48 -16.50 9.02 11.39
CA VAL A 48 -17.61 8.32 10.72
C VAL A 48 -18.19 7.25 11.62
N LYS A 49 -19.40 6.77 11.29
CA LYS A 49 -19.93 5.57 11.95
C LYS A 49 -18.96 4.41 11.69
N PRO A 50 -18.42 3.74 12.70
CA PRO A 50 -17.43 2.69 12.52
C PRO A 50 -17.92 1.56 11.61
N TYR A 51 -17.05 1.11 10.71
CA TYR A 51 -17.28 -0.05 9.85
C TYR A 51 -15.98 -0.80 9.58
N ILE A 52 -16.08 -2.03 9.09
CA ILE A 52 -14.92 -2.82 8.68
C ILE A 52 -14.72 -2.65 7.18
N LYS A 53 -13.52 -2.26 6.78
CA LYS A 53 -13.02 -2.31 5.40
C LYS A 53 -12.12 -3.54 5.28
N ASP A 54 -12.39 -4.37 4.27
CA ASP A 54 -11.60 -5.55 3.97
C ASP A 54 -11.18 -5.51 2.50
N TYR A 55 -9.90 -5.44 2.23
CA TYR A 55 -9.38 -5.43 0.86
C TYR A 55 -9.47 -6.81 0.20
N ASP A 56 -9.47 -7.89 0.99
CA ASP A 56 -9.59 -9.26 0.49
C ASP A 56 -11.05 -9.66 0.21
N ALA A 57 -12.03 -8.83 0.59
CA ALA A 57 -13.45 -9.05 0.26
C ALA A 57 -13.79 -8.74 -1.22
N GLY A 58 -12.84 -8.19 -1.98
CA GLY A 58 -12.95 -7.92 -3.42
C GLY A 58 -12.51 -9.12 -4.27
N ASP A 59 -12.41 -8.87 -5.58
CA ASP A 59 -12.11 -9.91 -6.58
C ASP A 59 -10.60 -10.13 -6.80
N GLU A 60 -9.72 -9.55 -5.99
CA GLU A 60 -8.27 -9.62 -6.20
C GLU A 60 -7.52 -10.02 -4.92
N LEU A 61 -7.31 -11.34 -4.80
CA LEU A 61 -6.47 -11.90 -3.74
C LEU A 61 -4.98 -11.91 -4.16
N PRO A 62 -4.03 -12.00 -3.21
CA PRO A 62 -2.61 -12.12 -3.53
C PRO A 62 -2.28 -13.22 -4.54
N THR A 63 -2.97 -14.35 -4.47
CA THR A 63 -2.82 -15.49 -5.40
C THR A 63 -3.30 -15.21 -6.82
N ASP A 64 -3.99 -14.09 -7.05
CA ASP A 64 -4.48 -13.70 -8.38
C ASP A 64 -3.52 -12.73 -9.09
N TRP A 65 -2.58 -12.10 -8.38
CA TRP A 65 -1.63 -11.18 -9.00
C TRP A 65 -0.84 -11.80 -10.15
N PRO A 66 -0.26 -13.03 -10.04
CA PRO A 66 0.45 -13.65 -11.16
C PRO A 66 -0.43 -14.01 -12.37
N LYS A 67 -1.76 -14.04 -12.18
CA LYS A 67 -2.72 -14.29 -13.28
C LYS A 67 -3.07 -13.00 -14.03
N ARG A 68 -2.90 -11.84 -13.38
CA ARG A 68 -3.31 -10.54 -13.92
C ARG A 68 -2.14 -9.69 -14.39
N TYR A 69 -0.96 -9.89 -13.77
CA TYR A 69 0.22 -9.05 -14.00
C TYR A 69 1.45 -9.92 -14.30
N ASP A 70 2.40 -9.34 -15.02
CA ASP A 70 3.75 -9.91 -15.08
C ASP A 70 4.48 -9.58 -13.77
N VAL A 71 4.55 -10.57 -12.89
CA VAL A 71 5.16 -10.44 -11.57
C VAL A 71 6.61 -10.92 -11.51
N THR A 72 7.23 -11.19 -12.67
CA THR A 72 8.60 -11.77 -12.75
C THR A 72 9.67 -10.92 -12.09
N LYS A 73 9.44 -9.62 -12.00
CA LYS A 73 10.34 -8.65 -11.36
C LYS A 73 9.78 -8.07 -10.06
N TRP A 74 8.66 -8.56 -9.59
CA TRP A 74 8.12 -8.10 -8.31
C TRP A 74 8.88 -8.70 -7.15
N GLY A 75 8.95 -7.95 -6.03
CA GLY A 75 9.39 -8.47 -4.74
C GLY A 75 8.20 -8.84 -3.87
N PHE A 76 8.22 -10.06 -3.32
CA PHE A 76 7.24 -10.53 -2.34
C PHE A 76 7.96 -10.88 -1.06
N PHE A 77 7.46 -10.40 0.07
CA PHE A 77 8.13 -10.54 1.37
C PHE A 77 7.17 -11.04 2.43
N LEU A 78 7.62 -12.01 3.23
CA LEU A 78 6.95 -12.45 4.44
C LEU A 78 7.77 -12.03 5.66
N ALA A 79 7.10 -11.48 6.66
CA ALA A 79 7.64 -11.29 7.99
C ALA A 79 7.11 -12.39 8.89
N GLU A 80 8.00 -13.16 9.51
CA GLU A 80 7.66 -14.27 10.37
C GLU A 80 8.17 -14.03 11.82
N MET A 81 7.40 -14.51 12.77
CA MET A 81 7.75 -14.51 14.18
C MET A 81 7.42 -15.87 14.80
N GLY A 82 8.47 -16.60 15.21
CA GLY A 82 8.29 -17.96 15.74
C GLY A 82 7.79 -18.98 14.70
N GLY A 83 8.07 -18.78 13.42
CA GLY A 83 7.64 -19.64 12.32
C GLY A 83 6.23 -19.33 11.77
N GLU A 84 5.56 -18.32 12.33
CA GLU A 84 4.22 -17.92 11.88
C GLU A 84 4.29 -16.61 11.09
N PRO A 85 3.57 -16.49 9.96
CA PRO A 85 3.46 -15.26 9.21
C PRO A 85 2.76 -14.17 10.02
N VAL A 86 3.41 -13.02 10.18
CA VAL A 86 2.90 -11.88 10.97
C VAL A 86 2.80 -10.58 10.17
N GLY A 87 3.30 -10.59 8.95
CA GLY A 87 3.21 -9.45 8.04
C GLY A 87 3.70 -9.84 6.65
N ALA A 88 3.29 -9.09 5.65
CA ALA A 88 3.71 -9.28 4.27
C ALA A 88 3.77 -7.96 3.52
N ALA A 89 4.57 -7.91 2.47
CA ALA A 89 4.61 -6.78 1.54
C ALA A 89 4.89 -7.26 0.11
N ALA A 90 4.29 -6.58 -0.86
CA ALA A 90 4.52 -6.79 -2.28
C ALA A 90 4.96 -5.48 -2.94
N VAL A 91 5.96 -5.55 -3.80
CA VAL A 91 6.47 -4.41 -4.57
C VAL A 91 6.40 -4.73 -6.04
N ALA A 92 5.66 -3.91 -6.79
CA ALA A 92 5.66 -3.95 -8.25
C ALA A 92 6.85 -3.14 -8.79
N PHE A 93 7.56 -3.73 -9.73
CA PHE A 93 8.74 -3.12 -10.35
C PHE A 93 8.88 -3.57 -11.79
N ASP A 94 9.20 -2.63 -12.69
CA ASP A 94 9.48 -2.86 -14.13
C ASP A 94 8.56 -3.91 -14.78
N SER A 95 7.25 -3.72 -14.57
CA SER A 95 6.17 -4.64 -14.99
C SER A 95 5.25 -3.95 -15.98
N THR A 96 4.99 -4.59 -17.11
CA THR A 96 4.04 -4.08 -18.12
C THR A 96 2.60 -4.26 -17.62
N GLY A 97 1.73 -3.30 -17.96
CA GLY A 97 0.32 -3.32 -17.57
C GLY A 97 0.03 -2.80 -16.15
N VAL A 98 1.05 -2.47 -15.36
CA VAL A 98 0.92 -1.83 -14.06
C VAL A 98 0.94 -0.31 -14.25
N PHE A 99 -0.25 0.30 -14.40
CA PHE A 99 -0.36 1.75 -14.66
C PHE A 99 0.22 2.62 -13.55
N MET A 100 0.21 2.14 -12.31
CA MET A 100 0.80 2.85 -11.17
C MET A 100 2.31 3.08 -11.31
N LEU A 101 3.01 2.31 -12.14
CA LEU A 101 4.43 2.52 -12.46
C LEU A 101 4.66 3.71 -13.40
N GLU A 102 3.61 4.33 -13.97
CA GLU A 102 3.68 5.54 -14.79
C GLU A 102 4.67 5.42 -15.98
N ALA A 103 4.90 4.20 -16.47
CA ALA A 103 5.94 3.85 -17.44
C ALA A 103 7.37 4.26 -17.04
N ARG A 104 7.64 4.45 -15.75
CA ARG A 104 8.92 4.87 -15.18
C ARG A 104 9.69 3.65 -14.66
N ARG A 105 10.94 3.51 -15.13
CA ARG A 105 11.81 2.40 -14.72
C ARG A 105 12.46 2.59 -13.35
N GLU A 106 12.59 3.83 -12.92
CA GLU A 106 13.15 4.20 -11.61
C GLU A 106 12.10 4.31 -10.50
N LEU A 107 10.84 3.95 -10.80
CA LEU A 107 9.73 3.93 -9.86
C LEU A 107 9.42 2.49 -9.42
N ALA A 108 9.37 2.26 -8.13
CA ALA A 108 8.74 1.08 -7.53
C ALA A 108 7.35 1.45 -7.02
N VAL A 109 6.45 0.49 -6.95
CA VAL A 109 5.13 0.65 -6.31
C VAL A 109 5.04 -0.32 -5.14
N LEU A 110 4.84 0.21 -3.93
CA LEU A 110 4.43 -0.63 -2.81
C LEU A 110 2.97 -1.04 -3.08
N TRP A 111 2.82 -2.24 -3.66
CA TRP A 111 1.53 -2.77 -4.13
C TRP A 111 0.60 -3.13 -3.00
N ASP A 112 1.16 -3.79 -1.98
CA ASP A 112 0.45 -4.18 -0.77
C ASP A 112 1.42 -4.22 0.42
N ILE A 113 0.93 -3.86 1.60
CA ILE A 113 1.59 -4.11 2.88
C ILE A 113 0.54 -4.40 3.94
N ARG A 114 0.65 -5.55 4.57
CA ARG A 114 -0.27 -6.00 5.60
C ARG A 114 0.47 -6.53 6.82
N VAL A 115 -0.10 -6.32 8.00
CA VAL A 115 0.49 -6.76 9.27
C VAL A 115 -0.62 -7.30 10.16
N HIS A 116 -0.35 -8.45 10.77
CA HIS A 116 -1.28 -9.03 11.74
C HIS A 116 -1.56 -8.04 12.89
N PRO A 117 -2.84 -7.72 13.21
CA PRO A 117 -3.19 -6.63 14.13
C PRO A 117 -2.57 -6.74 15.53
N LYS A 118 -2.27 -7.96 15.97
CA LYS A 118 -1.68 -8.25 17.29
C LYS A 118 -0.16 -8.07 17.33
N VAL A 119 0.49 -7.84 16.17
CA VAL A 119 1.96 -7.74 16.11
C VAL A 119 2.38 -6.29 15.88
N ARG A 120 3.24 -5.79 16.75
CA ARG A 120 3.76 -4.42 16.66
C ARG A 120 5.13 -4.41 16.01
N GLY A 121 5.37 -3.39 15.19
CA GLY A 121 6.69 -3.14 14.58
C GLY A 121 6.95 -3.86 13.26
N ALA A 122 6.22 -4.92 12.91
CA ALA A 122 6.42 -5.65 11.65
C ALA A 122 6.28 -4.73 10.42
N GLY A 123 5.30 -3.81 10.41
CA GLY A 123 5.11 -2.87 9.31
C GLY A 123 6.31 -1.95 9.07
N ILE A 124 6.95 -1.45 10.13
CA ILE A 124 8.16 -0.62 10.01
C ILE A 124 9.32 -1.43 9.41
N LEU A 125 9.48 -2.67 9.85
CA LEU A 125 10.55 -3.55 9.35
C LEU A 125 10.32 -3.90 7.89
N LEU A 126 9.10 -4.29 7.50
CA LEU A 126 8.70 -4.55 6.12
C LEU A 126 8.90 -3.33 5.24
N PHE A 127 8.37 -2.17 5.63
CA PHE A 127 8.49 -0.94 4.86
C PHE A 127 9.95 -0.56 4.59
N ARG A 128 10.80 -0.63 5.62
CA ARG A 128 12.24 -0.38 5.46
C ARG A 128 12.91 -1.43 4.59
N HIS A 129 12.45 -2.69 4.66
CA HIS A 129 12.98 -3.77 3.84
C HIS A 129 12.67 -3.52 2.36
N VAL A 130 11.38 -3.26 2.02
CA VAL A 130 10.97 -3.00 0.62
C VAL A 130 11.60 -1.73 0.06
N ALA A 131 11.79 -0.68 0.88
CA ALA A 131 12.49 0.53 0.45
C ALA A 131 13.97 0.24 0.09
N ARG A 132 14.68 -0.58 0.90
CA ARG A 132 16.05 -1.01 0.58
C ARG A 132 16.10 -1.90 -0.66
N TRP A 133 15.16 -2.83 -0.79
CA TRP A 133 15.05 -3.71 -1.95
C TRP A 133 14.82 -2.90 -3.24
N SER A 134 13.88 -1.97 -3.23
CA SER A 134 13.60 -1.09 -4.38
C SER A 134 14.82 -0.27 -4.78
N ARG A 135 15.54 0.30 -3.80
CA ARG A 135 16.80 1.01 -4.06
C ARG A 135 17.86 0.11 -4.68
N ALA A 136 18.01 -1.12 -4.19
CA ALA A 136 18.97 -2.09 -4.74
C ALA A 136 18.65 -2.49 -6.18
N HIS A 137 17.38 -2.36 -6.61
CA HIS A 137 16.93 -2.55 -7.99
C HIS A 137 16.98 -1.28 -8.83
N GLY A 138 17.64 -0.21 -8.35
CA GLY A 138 17.86 1.02 -9.10
C GLY A 138 16.69 2.01 -9.04
N CYS A 139 15.69 1.79 -8.17
CA CYS A 139 14.62 2.75 -8.02
C CYS A 139 15.07 3.96 -7.20
N SER A 140 14.76 5.15 -7.68
CA SER A 140 14.98 6.42 -6.97
C SER A 140 13.75 6.87 -6.17
N GLN A 141 12.58 6.28 -6.45
CA GLN A 141 11.31 6.64 -5.81
C GLN A 141 10.42 5.41 -5.62
N MET A 142 9.62 5.41 -4.56
CA MET A 142 8.58 4.43 -4.32
C MET A 142 7.22 5.12 -4.18
N LYS A 143 6.25 4.74 -5.02
CA LYS A 143 4.85 5.18 -4.96
C LYS A 143 4.05 4.23 -4.10
N ILE A 144 3.08 4.77 -3.37
CA ILE A 144 2.20 4.02 -2.48
C ILE A 144 0.79 4.58 -2.65
N GLU A 145 -0.16 3.75 -3.05
CA GLU A 145 -1.57 4.12 -3.08
C GLU A 145 -2.24 3.79 -1.75
N THR A 146 -3.13 4.65 -1.33
CA THR A 146 -4.07 4.35 -0.23
C THR A 146 -5.36 5.15 -0.41
N GLN A 147 -6.42 4.70 0.25
CA GLN A 147 -7.70 5.40 0.26
C GLN A 147 -7.76 6.38 1.44
N ASN A 148 -8.53 7.44 1.27
CA ASN A 148 -8.81 8.43 2.32
C ASN A 148 -9.48 7.84 3.57
N VAL A 149 -10.05 6.64 3.48
CA VAL A 149 -10.65 5.90 4.60
C VAL A 149 -9.62 5.15 5.45
N ASN A 150 -8.40 4.94 4.93
CA ASN A 150 -7.32 4.27 5.68
C ASN A 150 -6.38 5.29 6.34
N VAL A 151 -6.94 6.11 7.23
CA VAL A 151 -6.19 7.15 7.96
C VAL A 151 -4.97 6.59 8.72
N PRO A 152 -5.04 5.42 9.37
CA PRO A 152 -3.87 4.81 9.99
C PRO A 152 -2.71 4.56 9.02
N ALA A 153 -2.99 4.09 7.79
CA ALA A 153 -1.97 3.89 6.75
C ALA A 153 -1.40 5.21 6.27
N CYS A 154 -2.23 6.23 6.02
CA CYS A 154 -1.77 7.57 5.65
C CYS A 154 -0.77 8.12 6.68
N ARG A 155 -1.10 8.04 7.97
CA ARG A 155 -0.22 8.47 9.06
C ARG A 155 1.03 7.60 9.18
N PHE A 156 0.94 6.31 8.87
CA PHE A 156 2.09 5.42 8.84
C PHE A 156 3.06 5.83 7.73
N TYR A 157 2.60 6.02 6.50
CA TYR A 157 3.46 6.42 5.38
C TYR A 157 4.11 7.78 5.61
N GLN A 158 3.36 8.75 6.13
CA GLN A 158 3.91 10.05 6.52
C GLN A 158 5.06 9.91 7.54
N ARG A 159 4.87 9.12 8.60
CA ARG A 159 5.93 8.85 9.60
C ARG A 159 7.13 8.11 9.03
N MET A 160 6.92 7.31 7.98
CA MET A 160 8.00 6.62 7.29
C MET A 160 8.75 7.51 6.29
N GLY A 161 8.38 8.79 6.18
CA GLY A 161 9.05 9.78 5.33
C GLY A 161 8.44 9.96 3.95
N ALA A 162 7.37 9.23 3.61
CA ALA A 162 6.66 9.45 2.36
C ALA A 162 5.88 10.78 2.42
N ARG A 163 5.76 11.43 1.28
CA ARG A 163 5.01 12.68 1.11
C ARG A 163 3.82 12.44 0.19
N LEU A 164 2.69 13.06 0.53
CA LEU A 164 1.51 13.04 -0.34
C LEU A 164 1.82 13.85 -1.61
N GLY A 165 1.75 13.20 -2.76
CA GLY A 165 2.04 13.82 -4.04
C GLY A 165 0.80 14.01 -4.91
N GLU A 166 -0.28 13.24 -4.65
CA GLU A 166 -1.50 13.33 -5.43
C GLU A 166 -2.74 13.02 -4.59
N ILE A 167 -3.78 13.82 -4.78
CA ILE A 167 -5.15 13.60 -4.29
C ILE A 167 -6.04 13.43 -5.51
N HIS A 168 -6.40 12.19 -5.85
CA HIS A 168 -7.24 11.89 -6.99
C HIS A 168 -8.67 11.60 -6.56
N ARG A 169 -9.53 12.63 -6.57
CA ARG A 169 -10.91 12.57 -6.07
C ARG A 169 -11.81 11.61 -6.84
N HIS A 170 -11.46 11.28 -8.07
CA HIS A 170 -12.24 10.42 -8.97
C HIS A 170 -11.49 9.13 -9.35
N GLY A 171 -10.42 8.78 -8.61
CA GLY A 171 -9.57 7.63 -8.91
C GLY A 171 -10.32 6.30 -8.90
N TYR A 172 -11.38 6.22 -8.10
CA TYR A 172 -12.21 5.01 -7.98
C TYR A 172 -13.61 5.15 -8.64
N ALA A 173 -13.85 6.18 -9.45
CA ALA A 173 -15.18 6.44 -10.02
C ALA A 173 -15.74 5.27 -10.86
N ALA A 174 -14.87 4.46 -11.47
CA ALA A 174 -15.26 3.29 -12.25
C ALA A 174 -15.63 2.05 -11.38
N ILE A 175 -15.41 2.10 -10.06
CA ILE A 175 -15.64 0.98 -9.14
C ILE A 175 -16.77 1.35 -8.18
N PRO A 176 -18.03 0.95 -8.45
CA PRO A 176 -19.21 1.44 -7.70
C PRO A 176 -19.10 1.27 -6.18
N ALA A 177 -18.53 0.18 -5.70
CA ALA A 177 -18.41 -0.13 -4.27
C ALA A 177 -17.54 0.91 -3.50
N VAL A 178 -16.59 1.54 -4.17
CA VAL A 178 -15.61 2.47 -3.59
C VAL A 178 -15.55 3.81 -4.33
N ALA A 179 -16.50 4.09 -5.23
CA ALA A 179 -16.53 5.32 -6.03
C ALA A 179 -16.58 6.61 -5.19
N HIS A 180 -17.00 6.49 -3.92
CA HIS A 180 -17.06 7.58 -2.95
C HIS A 180 -15.73 7.81 -2.21
N GLU A 181 -14.77 6.90 -2.35
CA GLU A 181 -13.45 7.03 -1.73
C GLU A 181 -12.52 7.89 -2.59
N VAL A 182 -11.54 8.50 -1.94
CA VAL A 182 -10.51 9.32 -2.60
C VAL A 182 -9.20 8.58 -2.60
N MET A 183 -8.56 8.47 -3.77
CA MET A 183 -7.24 7.91 -3.93
C MET A 183 -6.18 8.92 -3.49
N LEU A 184 -5.27 8.48 -2.65
CA LEU A 184 -4.15 9.26 -2.13
C LEU A 184 -2.85 8.56 -2.52
N ASN A 185 -2.04 9.19 -3.38
CA ASN A 185 -0.74 8.66 -3.79
C ASN A 185 0.39 9.33 -3.01
N TRP A 186 1.12 8.52 -2.27
CA TRP A 186 2.28 8.90 -1.48
C TRP A 186 3.56 8.52 -2.22
N TYR A 187 4.60 9.32 -2.04
CA TYR A 187 5.89 9.09 -2.67
C TYR A 187 7.00 9.15 -1.63
N LEU A 188 7.83 8.11 -1.60
CA LEU A 188 9.06 8.04 -0.81
C LEU A 188 10.25 8.23 -1.73
N ASP A 189 11.09 9.22 -1.41
CA ASP A 189 12.39 9.39 -2.05
C ASP A 189 13.35 8.30 -1.58
N LEU A 190 13.95 7.57 -2.51
CA LEU A 190 14.90 6.49 -2.25
C LEU A 190 16.35 6.89 -2.57
N SER A 191 16.57 8.11 -3.07
CA SER A 191 17.91 8.58 -3.50
C SER A 191 18.83 8.99 -2.35
N GLN A 192 18.30 9.00 -1.10
CA GLN A 192 19.08 9.37 0.10
C GLN A 192 19.60 8.15 0.88
#